data_a2075978feee65364bad88e76b407281
#
_entry.id   a2075978feee65364bad88e76b407281
#
_cell.length_a   1.000
_cell.length_b   1.000
_cell.length_c   1.000
_cell.angle_alpha   90.00
_cell.angle_beta   90.00
_cell.angle_gamma   90.00
#
_symmetry.space_group_name_H-M   'P 1'
#
loop_
_entity.id
_entity.type
_entity.pdbx_description
1 polymer ?
#
loop_
_entity_poly.entity_id
_entity_poly.type
_entity_poly.pdbx_seq_one_letter_code
_entity_poly.pdbx_strand_id
1 'polypeptide(L)'
;GRRALSRPLQATGGLRITSVYVPNGGKDFPAKMRFLEALDEFAAAHRADALPLVICGDLNVARTERDVHPKERKPRATGQRPEERALLERIISHDLVDVGRALDPDNDMLFTWWAPWREMRQRNIGWRLDYILASQSLFATVRGSTAEREFGTSDHAPVAAVFDL
;
A
#
# COMPACT_ATOMS: atom_id res chain seq x y z
N GLY A 1 -10.46 -13.84 11.21
CA GLY A 1 -9.81 -13.72 9.92
C GLY A 1 -10.67 -12.93 8.95
N ARG A 2 -10.26 -11.69 8.60
CA ARG A 2 -10.91 -10.92 7.52
C ARG A 2 -10.35 -11.43 6.19
N ARG A 3 -11.22 -11.95 5.33
CA ARG A 3 -10.86 -12.42 4.00
C ARG A 3 -10.64 -11.22 3.07
N ALA A 4 -9.59 -11.27 2.26
CA ALA A 4 -9.47 -10.39 1.11
C ALA A 4 -10.68 -10.60 0.17
N LEU A 5 -11.35 -9.52 -0.20
CA LEU A 5 -12.46 -9.56 -1.15
C LEU A 5 -11.89 -9.23 -2.53
N SER A 6 -11.70 -10.25 -3.37
CA SER A 6 -11.38 -10.06 -4.78
C SER A 6 -12.64 -10.21 -5.62
N ARG A 7 -12.94 -9.23 -6.47
CA ARG A 7 -14.05 -9.28 -7.42
C ARG A 7 -13.52 -9.01 -8.83
N PRO A 8 -13.75 -9.89 -9.82
CA PRO A 8 -13.39 -9.57 -11.19
C PRO A 8 -14.35 -8.51 -11.75
N LEU A 9 -13.81 -7.45 -12.32
CA LEU A 9 -14.55 -6.52 -13.17
C LEU A 9 -14.48 -7.03 -14.61
N GLN A 10 -15.65 -7.23 -15.25
CA GLN A 10 -15.73 -7.64 -16.64
C GLN A 10 -15.60 -6.41 -17.55
N ALA A 11 -14.36 -6.09 -17.92
CA ALA A 11 -14.05 -5.42 -19.18
C ALA A 11 -13.45 -6.45 -20.12
N THR A 12 -13.32 -6.19 -21.41
CA THR A 12 -12.79 -7.11 -22.42
C THR A 12 -11.37 -7.61 -22.13
N GLY A 13 -11.21 -8.39 -21.05
CA GLY A 13 -9.91 -8.85 -20.57
C GLY A 13 -9.85 -9.11 -19.08
N GLY A 14 -10.84 -8.71 -18.31
CA GLY A 14 -10.88 -8.90 -16.85
C GLY A 14 -9.78 -8.14 -16.08
N LEU A 15 -10.09 -7.64 -14.90
CA LEU A 15 -9.19 -7.01 -13.94
C LEU A 15 -9.45 -7.62 -12.57
N ARG A 16 -8.40 -7.99 -11.85
CA ARG A 16 -8.52 -8.43 -10.46
C ARG A 16 -8.16 -7.28 -9.51
N ILE A 17 -9.09 -6.89 -8.64
CA ILE A 17 -8.84 -5.92 -7.58
C ILE A 17 -8.94 -6.64 -6.24
N THR A 18 -7.90 -6.55 -5.44
CA THR A 18 -7.81 -7.14 -4.11
C THR A 18 -7.60 -6.03 -3.09
N SER A 19 -8.58 -5.79 -2.23
CA SER A 19 -8.47 -4.87 -1.10
C SER A 19 -8.02 -5.64 0.13
N VAL A 20 -6.98 -5.15 0.80
CA VAL A 20 -6.39 -5.80 1.97
C VAL A 20 -6.27 -4.83 3.14
N TYR A 21 -6.31 -5.39 4.34
CA TYR A 21 -5.90 -4.73 5.57
C TYR A 21 -4.88 -5.62 6.27
N VAL A 22 -3.62 -5.23 6.24
CA VAL A 22 -2.55 -5.94 6.94
C VAL A 22 -2.65 -5.62 8.44
N PRO A 23 -2.62 -6.61 9.35
CA PRO A 23 -2.61 -6.33 10.78
C PRO A 23 -1.50 -5.36 11.16
N ASN A 24 -1.77 -4.43 12.08
CA ASN A 24 -0.76 -3.47 12.54
C ASN A 24 0.47 -4.17 13.14
N GLY A 25 0.28 -5.29 13.84
CA GLY A 25 1.37 -6.09 14.42
C GLY A 25 1.88 -5.60 15.78
N GLY A 26 1.32 -4.53 16.32
CA GLY A 26 1.72 -4.03 17.65
C GLY A 26 1.42 -5.00 18.79
N LYS A 27 0.34 -5.80 18.66
CA LYS A 27 -0.05 -6.83 19.63
C LYS A 27 0.43 -8.23 19.23
N ASP A 28 0.47 -8.53 17.94
CA ASP A 28 0.85 -9.83 17.39
C ASP A 28 1.66 -9.62 16.11
N PHE A 29 2.95 -9.37 16.29
CA PHE A 29 3.87 -9.17 15.17
C PHE A 29 4.02 -10.44 14.30
N PRO A 30 4.11 -11.66 14.87
CA PRO A 30 4.10 -12.88 14.07
C PRO A 30 2.87 -13.03 13.17
N ALA A 31 1.68 -12.64 13.63
CA ALA A 31 0.48 -12.67 12.79
C ALA A 31 0.57 -11.70 11.60
N LYS A 32 1.16 -10.53 11.80
CA LYS A 32 1.44 -9.59 10.71
C LYS A 32 2.38 -10.19 9.68
N MET A 33 3.50 -10.79 10.14
CA MET A 33 4.48 -11.38 9.24
C MET A 33 3.87 -12.52 8.42
N ARG A 34 3.10 -13.42 9.06
CA ARG A 34 2.36 -14.47 8.32
C ARG A 34 1.38 -13.92 7.29
N PHE A 35 0.74 -12.79 7.59
CA PHE A 35 -0.16 -12.15 6.62
C PHE A 35 0.62 -11.61 5.41
N LEU A 36 1.75 -10.95 5.65
CA LEU A 36 2.61 -10.43 4.58
C LEU A 36 3.21 -11.58 3.74
N GLU A 37 3.61 -12.69 4.37
CA GLU A 37 4.06 -13.90 3.67
C GLU A 37 2.96 -14.49 2.78
N ALA A 38 1.73 -14.60 3.29
CA ALA A 38 0.60 -15.06 2.49
C ALA A 38 0.25 -14.10 1.34
N LEU A 39 0.45 -12.79 1.53
CA LEU A 39 0.26 -11.79 0.47
C LEU A 39 1.36 -11.89 -0.59
N ASP A 40 2.58 -12.19 -0.20
CA ASP A 40 3.71 -12.47 -1.10
C ASP A 40 3.43 -13.70 -1.97
N GLU A 41 2.98 -14.81 -1.35
CA GLU A 41 2.57 -16.03 -2.07
C GLU A 41 1.40 -15.76 -3.04
N PHE A 42 0.41 -14.96 -2.62
CA PHE A 42 -0.70 -14.54 -3.47
C PHE A 42 -0.22 -13.75 -4.69
N ALA A 43 0.66 -12.77 -4.50
CA ALA A 43 1.21 -11.96 -5.58
C ALA A 43 2.06 -12.81 -6.54
N ALA A 44 2.88 -13.72 -6.00
CA ALA A 44 3.69 -14.66 -6.79
C ALA A 44 2.82 -15.59 -7.66
N ALA A 45 1.78 -16.17 -7.09
CA ALA A 45 0.84 -17.02 -7.81
C ALA A 45 0.10 -16.25 -8.93
N HIS A 46 -0.24 -14.99 -8.68
CA HIS A 46 -0.94 -14.16 -9.64
C HIS A 46 -0.06 -13.76 -10.85
N ARG A 47 1.25 -13.68 -10.67
CA ARG A 47 2.18 -13.39 -11.79
C ARG A 47 2.04 -14.37 -12.96
N ALA A 48 1.58 -15.60 -12.69
CA ALA A 48 1.31 -16.61 -13.72
C ALA A 48 -0.02 -16.40 -14.44
N ASP A 49 -0.91 -15.57 -13.89
CA ASP A 49 -2.23 -15.29 -14.47
C ASP A 49 -2.11 -14.23 -15.57
N ALA A 50 -2.94 -14.35 -16.61
CA ALA A 50 -3.00 -13.37 -17.70
C ALA A 50 -3.77 -12.08 -17.32
N LEU A 51 -4.40 -12.03 -16.15
CA LEU A 51 -5.22 -10.91 -15.72
C LEU A 51 -4.39 -9.85 -14.98
N PRO A 52 -4.54 -8.55 -15.32
CA PRO A 52 -3.97 -7.48 -14.54
C PRO A 52 -4.46 -7.52 -13.08
N LEU A 53 -3.57 -7.19 -12.14
CA LEU A 53 -3.85 -7.19 -10.70
C LEU A 53 -3.69 -5.79 -10.11
N VAL A 54 -4.62 -5.42 -9.23
CA VAL A 54 -4.45 -4.34 -8.26
C VAL A 54 -4.55 -4.92 -6.86
N ILE A 55 -3.54 -4.67 -6.03
CA ILE A 55 -3.59 -4.85 -4.57
C ILE A 55 -3.66 -3.45 -3.95
N CYS A 56 -4.71 -3.16 -3.19
CA CYS A 56 -4.86 -1.85 -2.55
C CYS A 56 -5.30 -1.96 -1.10
N GLY A 57 -5.04 -0.93 -0.32
CA GLY A 57 -5.45 -0.80 1.07
C GLY A 57 -4.30 -0.50 2.02
N ASP A 58 -4.58 -0.63 3.33
CA ASP A 58 -3.61 -0.40 4.39
C ASP A 58 -2.69 -1.63 4.54
N LEU A 59 -1.44 -1.47 4.13
CA LEU A 59 -0.41 -2.51 4.30
C LEU A 59 0.30 -2.41 5.65
N ASN A 60 0.06 -1.35 6.43
CA ASN A 60 0.68 -1.11 7.73
C ASN A 60 2.23 -1.19 7.71
N VAL A 61 2.86 -0.96 6.57
CA VAL A 61 4.32 -0.94 6.37
C VAL A 61 4.71 0.33 5.62
N ALA A 62 5.56 1.14 6.20
CA ALA A 62 6.23 2.22 5.48
C ALA A 62 7.38 1.64 4.67
N ARG A 63 7.25 1.63 3.34
CA ARG A 63 8.15 0.94 2.41
C ARG A 63 9.61 1.36 2.57
N THR A 64 9.84 2.68 2.72
CA THR A 64 11.18 3.25 2.84
C THR A 64 11.21 4.32 3.93
N GLU A 65 12.39 4.90 4.20
CA GLU A 65 12.53 6.05 5.10
C GLU A 65 11.75 7.29 4.61
N ARG A 66 11.56 7.45 3.29
CA ARG A 66 10.77 8.53 2.70
C ARG A 66 9.28 8.45 3.04
N ASP A 67 8.80 7.25 3.33
CA ASP A 67 7.41 6.97 3.68
C ASP A 67 7.08 7.23 5.15
N VAL A 68 8.05 7.80 5.89
CA VAL A 68 7.90 8.21 7.29
C VAL A 68 8.46 9.62 7.47
N HIS A 69 7.65 10.52 8.01
CA HIS A 69 8.13 11.86 8.34
C HIS A 69 9.35 11.77 9.27
N PRO A 70 10.41 12.58 9.08
CA PRO A 70 11.66 12.48 9.84
C PRO A 70 11.50 12.44 11.37
N LYS A 71 10.52 13.17 11.91
CA LYS A 71 10.21 13.18 13.36
C LYS A 71 9.61 11.89 13.90
N GLU A 72 9.10 11.01 13.01
CA GLU A 72 8.44 9.76 13.35
C GLU A 72 9.30 8.52 13.03
N ARG A 73 10.50 8.70 12.48
CA ARG A 73 11.40 7.59 12.12
C ARG A 73 11.89 6.87 13.36
N LYS A 74 11.57 5.59 13.45
CA LYS A 74 11.95 4.67 14.53
C LYS A 74 12.19 3.28 13.93
N PRO A 75 13.41 2.95 13.47
CA PRO A 75 13.68 1.75 12.67
C PRO A 75 13.25 0.41 13.30
N ARG A 76 13.01 0.39 14.62
CA ARG A 76 12.51 -0.79 15.35
C ARG A 76 11.01 -0.76 15.61
N ALA A 77 10.32 0.32 15.23
CA ALA A 77 8.87 0.39 15.36
C ALA A 77 8.21 -0.52 14.33
N THR A 78 7.12 -1.16 14.73
CA THR A 78 6.25 -1.91 13.83
C THR A 78 5.77 -0.99 12.69
N GLY A 79 5.82 -1.48 11.46
CA GLY A 79 5.58 -0.69 10.26
C GLY A 79 6.84 -0.06 9.65
N GLN A 80 7.99 -0.10 10.35
CA GLN A 80 9.26 0.45 9.86
C GLN A 80 10.41 -0.57 9.92
N ARG A 81 10.17 -1.80 10.39
CA ARG A 81 11.22 -2.81 10.59
C ARG A 81 11.75 -3.31 9.25
N PRO A 82 13.05 -3.63 9.16
CA PRO A 82 13.66 -4.13 7.92
C PRO A 82 12.98 -5.39 7.37
N GLU A 83 12.55 -6.31 8.22
CA GLU A 83 11.88 -7.55 7.82
C GLU A 83 10.50 -7.30 7.20
N GLU A 84 9.75 -6.32 7.66
CA GLU A 84 8.46 -5.90 7.07
C GLU A 84 8.68 -5.29 5.69
N ARG A 85 9.65 -4.38 5.59
CA ARG A 85 10.04 -3.73 4.34
C ARG A 85 10.54 -4.73 3.29
N ALA A 86 11.33 -5.71 3.72
CA ALA A 86 11.84 -6.76 2.84
C ALA A 86 10.69 -7.59 2.23
N LEU A 87 9.65 -7.93 3.03
CA LEU A 87 8.47 -8.63 2.51
C LEU A 87 7.65 -7.74 1.56
N LEU A 88 7.48 -6.46 1.87
CA LEU A 88 6.79 -5.55 0.95
C LEU A 88 7.54 -5.41 -0.38
N GLU A 89 8.87 -5.32 -0.37
CA GLU A 89 9.66 -5.32 -1.60
C GLU A 89 9.53 -6.63 -2.39
N ARG A 90 9.47 -7.78 -1.71
CA ARG A 90 9.21 -9.07 -2.37
C ARG A 90 7.83 -9.10 -3.03
N ILE A 91 6.78 -8.63 -2.34
CA ILE A 91 5.43 -8.52 -2.91
C ILE A 91 5.46 -7.66 -4.19
N ILE A 92 6.12 -6.51 -4.14
CA ILE A 92 6.24 -5.60 -5.29
C ILE A 92 7.05 -6.25 -6.43
N SER A 93 8.06 -7.06 -6.12
CA SER A 93 8.90 -7.74 -7.13
C SER A 93 8.16 -8.74 -8.01
N HIS A 94 6.91 -9.11 -7.66
CA HIS A 94 6.05 -9.97 -8.47
C HIS A 94 5.29 -9.20 -9.56
N ASP A 95 6.01 -8.39 -10.35
CA ASP A 95 5.48 -7.59 -11.47
C ASP A 95 4.47 -6.51 -11.03
N LEU A 96 4.59 -6.01 -9.81
CA LEU A 96 3.77 -4.93 -9.29
C LEU A 96 4.54 -3.60 -9.25
N VAL A 97 3.81 -2.51 -9.42
CA VAL A 97 4.30 -1.13 -9.30
C VAL A 97 3.57 -0.43 -8.16
N ASP A 98 4.30 0.21 -7.28
CA ASP A 98 3.77 1.14 -6.29
C ASP A 98 3.35 2.43 -7.00
N VAL A 99 2.08 2.54 -7.37
CA VAL A 99 1.55 3.57 -8.27
C VAL A 99 1.85 4.97 -7.75
N GLY A 100 1.57 5.25 -6.49
CA GLY A 100 1.79 6.59 -5.93
C GLY A 100 3.25 7.00 -5.96
N ARG A 101 4.16 6.11 -5.59
CA ARG A 101 5.60 6.39 -5.58
C ARG A 101 6.19 6.47 -7.00
N ALA A 102 5.70 5.66 -7.92
CA ALA A 102 6.19 5.67 -9.30
C ALA A 102 5.79 6.95 -10.05
N LEU A 103 4.63 7.52 -9.75
CA LEU A 103 4.17 8.79 -10.35
C LEU A 103 4.82 10.02 -9.72
N ASP A 104 5.23 9.95 -8.47
CA ASP A 104 5.84 11.07 -7.74
C ASP A 104 7.04 10.59 -6.92
N PRO A 105 8.15 10.21 -7.60
CA PRO A 105 9.27 9.50 -6.99
C PRO A 105 10.04 10.35 -5.99
N ASP A 106 10.04 11.66 -6.14
CA ASP A 106 10.83 12.58 -5.31
C ASP A 106 10.03 13.23 -4.17
N ASN A 107 8.73 12.95 -4.07
CA ASN A 107 7.88 13.52 -3.05
C ASN A 107 8.02 12.78 -1.71
N ASP A 108 8.63 13.44 -0.73
CA ASP A 108 8.80 12.94 0.64
C ASP A 108 7.56 13.17 1.54
N MET A 109 6.44 13.64 0.96
CA MET A 109 5.23 14.05 1.69
C MET A 109 3.99 13.24 1.31
N LEU A 110 4.15 12.08 0.68
CA LEU A 110 3.07 11.17 0.25
C LEU A 110 2.44 10.39 1.43
N PHE A 111 2.23 11.04 2.57
CA PHE A 111 1.69 10.37 3.73
C PHE A 111 0.19 10.12 3.58
N THR A 112 -0.27 8.99 4.13
CA THR A 112 -1.66 8.53 4.08
C THR A 112 -2.25 8.28 5.45
N TRP A 113 -1.42 8.23 6.50
CA TRP A 113 -1.82 8.05 7.89
C TRP A 113 -1.12 9.05 8.81
N TRP A 114 -1.84 9.54 9.80
CA TRP A 114 -1.35 10.46 10.83
C TRP A 114 -1.87 10.04 12.20
N ALA A 115 -1.00 10.09 13.19
CA ALA A 115 -1.42 9.85 14.56
C ALA A 115 -2.53 10.84 14.97
N PRO A 116 -3.62 10.38 15.66
CA PRO A 116 -4.81 11.19 15.93
C PRO A 116 -4.63 12.22 17.05
N TRP A 117 -3.41 12.66 17.33
CA TRP A 117 -3.08 13.65 18.37
C TRP A 117 -2.14 14.72 17.83
N ARG A 118 -2.03 15.85 18.57
CA ARG A 118 -1.09 16.96 18.30
C ARG A 118 -1.19 17.52 16.88
N GLU A 119 -2.38 17.50 16.29
CA GLU A 119 -2.61 18.02 14.94
C GLU A 119 -1.65 17.46 13.88
N MET A 120 -1.27 16.18 14.02
CA MET A 120 -0.26 15.55 13.16
C MET A 120 -0.68 15.60 11.69
N ARG A 121 -1.98 15.42 11.39
CA ARG A 121 -2.51 15.48 10.02
C ARG A 121 -2.39 16.89 9.43
N GLN A 122 -2.78 17.93 10.17
CA GLN A 122 -2.68 19.33 9.75
C GLN A 122 -1.23 19.74 9.49
N ARG A 123 -0.32 19.25 10.33
CA ARG A 123 1.13 19.49 10.22
C ARG A 123 1.82 18.60 9.21
N ASN A 124 1.10 17.67 8.59
CA ASN A 124 1.59 16.65 7.69
C ASN A 124 2.77 15.84 8.25
N ILE A 125 2.71 15.48 9.55
CA ILE A 125 3.68 14.61 10.21
C ILE A 125 3.09 13.20 10.25
N GLY A 126 3.32 12.44 9.20
CA GLY A 126 2.63 11.17 8.96
C GLY A 126 3.51 10.07 8.38
N TRP A 127 2.85 8.97 8.03
CA TRP A 127 3.42 7.79 7.38
C TRP A 127 2.62 7.46 6.14
N ARG A 128 3.24 6.86 5.15
CA ARG A 128 2.53 6.26 4.01
C ARG A 128 2.36 4.78 4.30
N LEU A 129 1.12 4.37 4.56
CA LEU A 129 0.73 3.00 4.92
C LEU A 129 -0.27 2.40 3.94
N ASP A 130 -0.98 3.26 3.20
CA ASP A 130 -1.99 2.88 2.22
C ASP A 130 -1.40 2.93 0.82
N TYR A 131 -1.63 1.88 0.06
CA TYR A 131 -1.01 1.66 -1.25
C TYR A 131 -2.03 1.27 -2.31
N ILE A 132 -1.68 1.57 -3.55
CA ILE A 132 -2.22 0.94 -4.75
C ILE A 132 -1.02 0.35 -5.47
N LEU A 133 -0.91 -0.99 -5.44
CA LEU A 133 0.08 -1.75 -6.19
C LEU A 133 -0.62 -2.31 -7.42
N ALA A 134 -0.15 -1.96 -8.61
CA ALA A 134 -0.74 -2.40 -9.87
C ALA A 134 0.27 -3.21 -10.68
N SER A 135 -0.19 -4.25 -11.39
CA SER A 135 0.67 -4.96 -12.34
C SER A 135 1.26 -4.01 -13.36
N GLN A 136 2.48 -4.29 -13.84
CA GLN A 136 3.22 -3.45 -14.78
C GLN A 136 2.41 -3.11 -16.03
N SER A 137 1.64 -4.08 -16.56
CA SER A 137 0.77 -3.89 -17.71
C SER A 137 -0.33 -2.86 -17.46
N LEU A 138 -0.93 -2.87 -16.26
CA LEU A 138 -1.96 -1.92 -15.86
C LEU A 138 -1.34 -0.54 -15.54
N PHE A 139 -0.16 -0.51 -14.94
CA PHE A 139 0.54 0.75 -14.67
C PHE A 139 0.81 1.56 -15.94
N ALA A 140 1.00 0.91 -17.09
CA ALA A 140 1.15 1.60 -18.37
C ALA A 140 -0.08 2.44 -18.77
N THR A 141 -1.25 2.18 -18.20
CA THR A 141 -2.50 2.91 -18.46
C THR A 141 -2.88 3.91 -17.37
N VAL A 142 -2.01 4.11 -16.37
CA VAL A 142 -2.29 5.02 -15.26
C VAL A 142 -2.33 6.47 -15.73
N ARG A 143 -3.31 7.24 -15.24
CA ARG A 143 -3.47 8.68 -15.50
C ARG A 143 -3.12 9.55 -14.32
N GLY A 144 -3.22 9.02 -13.12
CA GLY A 144 -2.88 9.74 -11.91
C GLY A 144 -3.15 8.95 -10.65
N SER A 145 -2.55 9.40 -9.55
CA SER A 145 -2.82 8.91 -8.20
C SER A 145 -2.77 10.06 -7.22
N THR A 146 -3.67 10.05 -6.25
CA THR A 146 -3.77 11.08 -5.20
C THR A 146 -3.96 10.44 -3.83
N ALA A 147 -3.48 11.12 -2.79
CA ALA A 147 -3.85 10.87 -1.40
C ALA A 147 -4.66 12.07 -0.91
N GLU A 148 -5.94 11.84 -0.58
CA GLU A 148 -6.91 12.90 -0.27
C GLU A 148 -6.80 13.30 1.22
N ARG A 149 -5.71 13.96 1.58
CA ARG A 149 -5.40 14.33 2.97
C ARG A 149 -6.50 15.13 3.65
N GLU A 150 -7.19 15.99 2.92
CA GLU A 150 -8.24 16.87 3.47
C GLU A 150 -9.61 16.19 3.56
N PHE A 151 -9.75 14.95 3.06
CA PHE A 151 -11.02 14.25 3.04
C PHE A 151 -11.32 13.55 4.37
N GLY A 152 -12.47 13.84 4.95
CA GLY A 152 -13.01 13.15 6.12
C GLY A 152 -12.27 13.42 7.43
N THR A 153 -12.61 12.63 8.46
CA THR A 153 -12.10 12.75 9.84
C THR A 153 -11.31 11.55 10.31
N SER A 154 -11.09 10.55 9.45
CA SER A 154 -10.26 9.38 9.74
C SER A 154 -8.81 9.79 9.95
N ASP A 155 -8.07 9.00 10.70
CA ASP A 155 -6.60 9.10 10.80
C ASP A 155 -5.87 8.60 9.53
N HIS A 156 -6.60 7.96 8.59
CA HIS A 156 -6.15 7.66 7.23
C HIS A 156 -6.80 8.59 6.20
N ALA A 157 -6.09 8.85 5.10
CA ALA A 157 -6.63 9.48 3.90
C ALA A 157 -7.00 8.42 2.86
N PRO A 158 -8.08 8.62 2.09
CA PRO A 158 -8.30 7.82 0.89
C PRO A 158 -7.16 7.98 -0.11
N VAL A 159 -6.77 6.86 -0.74
CA VAL A 159 -5.83 6.85 -1.87
C VAL A 159 -6.59 6.43 -3.11
N ALA A 160 -6.47 7.21 -4.18
CA ALA A 160 -7.12 6.96 -5.46
C ALA A 160 -6.08 6.81 -6.58
N ALA A 161 -6.40 5.99 -7.57
CA ALA A 161 -5.69 5.95 -8.85
C ALA A 161 -6.69 5.82 -9.99
N VAL A 162 -6.36 6.43 -11.13
CA VAL A 162 -7.17 6.43 -12.34
C VAL A 162 -6.40 5.72 -13.44
N PHE A 163 -7.04 4.77 -14.11
CA PHE A 163 -6.49 3.98 -15.20
C PHE A 163 -7.40 4.09 -16.42
N ASP A 164 -6.82 4.11 -17.61
CA ASP A 164 -7.54 3.91 -18.86
C ASP A 164 -7.58 2.40 -19.15
N LEU A 165 -8.76 1.80 -19.15
CA LEU A 165 -8.99 0.37 -19.36
C LEU A 165 -9.52 0.07 -20.75
#